data_96b686a705bdbc36ab1a19ed74279372
#
_entry.id   96b686a705bdbc36ab1a19ed74279372
#
_cell.length_a   1.000
_cell.length_b   1.000
_cell.length_c   1.000
_cell.angle_alpha   90.00
_cell.angle_beta   90.00
_cell.angle_gamma   90.00
#
_symmetry.space_group_name_H-M   'P 1'
#
loop_
_entity.id
_entity.type
_entity.pdbx_description
1 polymer ?
#
loop_
_entity_poly.entity_id
_entity_poly.type
_entity_poly.pdbx_seq_one_letter_code
_entity_poly.pdbx_strand_id
1 'polypeptide(L)'
;MAGRLRKPPVMGGFFQRRENEVEIDNKINLGFSGGGFRATFYCLGAYRRLVELGLEKHVNEITSVSGGSIAAGAVISALAEGDFSSLLDFDRRVTTKLINLGQCNFRRRIMTKASWLAYLLPYLPKLQQLALAAALRPKMSKAFPQVLDEELFEGRKMKQAEAATEWSCNATCINTLKRFRFKSSDIYGYLLGRSSDIDDIPIAFAVAASAAYPVGFAPLELDVEAREFRDLYGTGTQKPENPAKLYLTDGGVYDNLGSESMLKSPVPLLMLDASGASQPLWDNSHMSKLELANRTLAVGLDQVVYLRRRLLFEVKQHQQLILGRGLGKIIEYWRERGTRGMNMEQLLQVEQLCAALRTDMDGFHDVEIEYLMWLGAVKIDYALRLLLPGNEQLQQSKMPKLPDYDAGFATAVLE
;
A
#
# COMPACT_ATOMS: atom_id res chain seq x y z
N MET A 1 -25.80 -12.92 -46.76
CA MET A 1 -25.76 -13.69 -45.49
C MET A 1 -25.09 -12.80 -44.44
N ALA A 2 -25.89 -12.17 -43.58
CA ALA A 2 -25.40 -11.22 -42.58
C ALA A 2 -25.11 -12.00 -41.31
N GLY A 3 -23.80 -12.08 -40.92
CA GLY A 3 -23.35 -12.68 -39.69
C GLY A 3 -23.67 -11.75 -38.50
N ARG A 4 -24.54 -12.23 -37.60
CA ARG A 4 -24.85 -11.58 -36.32
C ARG A 4 -23.62 -11.63 -35.40
N LEU A 5 -23.01 -10.47 -35.14
CA LEU A 5 -22.06 -10.28 -34.05
C LEU A 5 -22.77 -10.55 -32.70
N ARG A 6 -22.37 -11.60 -32.02
CA ARG A 6 -22.81 -11.88 -30.63
C ARG A 6 -22.25 -10.82 -29.69
N LYS A 7 -23.12 -10.12 -29.00
CA LYS A 7 -22.76 -9.24 -27.86
C LYS A 7 -22.05 -10.08 -26.79
N PRO A 8 -20.98 -9.57 -26.17
CA PRO A 8 -20.37 -10.26 -25.02
C PRO A 8 -21.36 -10.33 -23.86
N PRO A 9 -21.31 -11.39 -23.05
CA PRO A 9 -22.23 -11.55 -21.93
C PRO A 9 -22.01 -10.44 -20.90
N VAL A 10 -23.11 -9.80 -20.52
CA VAL A 10 -23.20 -8.88 -19.39
C VAL A 10 -22.87 -9.69 -18.13
N MET A 11 -21.72 -9.42 -17.50
CA MET A 11 -21.37 -9.98 -16.18
C MET A 11 -22.19 -9.26 -15.11
N GLY A 12 -23.45 -9.62 -15.01
CA GLY A 12 -24.34 -9.29 -13.93
C GLY A 12 -24.58 -10.54 -13.09
N GLY A 13 -24.28 -10.44 -11.82
CA GLY A 13 -24.77 -11.37 -10.81
C GLY A 13 -23.91 -12.60 -10.59
N PHE A 14 -23.43 -12.73 -9.36
CA PHE A 14 -23.53 -13.99 -8.62
C PHE A 14 -22.93 -13.79 -7.23
N PHE A 15 -23.73 -13.19 -6.35
CA PHE A 15 -23.64 -13.53 -4.94
C PHE A 15 -24.73 -14.57 -4.65
N GLN A 16 -24.48 -15.82 -4.97
CA GLN A 16 -25.24 -16.93 -4.40
C GLN A 16 -24.54 -17.39 -3.11
N ARG A 17 -25.19 -17.12 -1.97
CA ARG A 17 -24.87 -17.74 -0.68
C ARG A 17 -24.73 -19.26 -0.86
N ARG A 18 -23.60 -19.81 -0.47
CA ARG A 18 -23.52 -21.18 0.02
C ARG A 18 -23.59 -21.11 1.54
N GLU A 19 -24.67 -21.66 2.07
CA GLU A 19 -24.82 -22.06 3.46
C GLU A 19 -23.84 -23.21 3.75
N ASN A 20 -22.61 -22.86 4.07
CA ASN A 20 -21.72 -23.63 4.90
C ASN A 20 -21.15 -22.60 5.86
N GLU A 21 -21.76 -22.49 7.03
CA GLU A 21 -21.22 -21.82 8.20
C GLU A 21 -19.93 -22.55 8.60
N VAL A 22 -18.83 -22.16 7.98
CA VAL A 22 -17.55 -22.22 8.64
C VAL A 22 -17.66 -21.10 9.66
N GLU A 23 -17.66 -21.39 10.96
CA GLU A 23 -17.32 -20.45 12.02
C GLU A 23 -15.92 -19.90 11.68
N ILE A 24 -15.86 -18.94 10.82
CA ILE A 24 -14.70 -18.09 10.65
C ILE A 24 -14.73 -17.26 11.92
N ASP A 25 -13.78 -17.51 12.77
CA ASP A 25 -13.42 -16.80 14.00
C ASP A 25 -13.25 -15.30 13.67
N ASN A 26 -14.25 -14.60 13.25
CA ASN A 26 -14.41 -13.20 12.81
C ASN A 26 -13.13 -12.46 12.40
N LYS A 27 -12.08 -13.19 12.01
CA LYS A 27 -10.76 -12.67 11.63
C LYS A 27 -10.72 -12.23 10.17
N ILE A 28 -9.99 -11.15 9.91
CA ILE A 28 -9.74 -10.63 8.56
C ILE A 28 -8.25 -10.38 8.36
N ASN A 29 -7.77 -10.58 7.14
CA ASN A 29 -6.48 -10.10 6.70
C ASN A 29 -6.64 -8.81 5.91
N LEU A 30 -5.69 -7.88 6.03
CA LEU A 30 -5.65 -6.66 5.26
C LEU A 30 -4.48 -6.66 4.29
N GLY A 31 -4.72 -6.21 3.07
CA GLY A 31 -3.68 -5.94 2.09
C GLY A 31 -3.55 -4.44 1.85
N PHE A 32 -2.37 -3.87 2.08
CA PHE A 32 -2.04 -2.47 1.82
C PHE A 32 -1.11 -2.40 0.62
N SER A 33 -1.64 -2.03 -0.53
CA SER A 33 -0.88 -1.99 -1.78
C SER A 33 0.15 -0.86 -1.82
N GLY A 34 1.05 -0.93 -2.78
CA GLY A 34 1.91 0.20 -3.13
C GLY A 34 1.14 1.33 -3.82
N GLY A 35 1.82 2.48 -3.92
CA GLY A 35 1.28 3.69 -4.54
C GLY A 35 1.66 4.99 -3.82
N GLY A 36 2.86 5.05 -3.20
CA GLY A 36 3.39 6.23 -2.50
C GLY A 36 2.44 6.76 -1.43
N PHE A 37 2.44 8.06 -1.20
CA PHE A 37 1.57 8.68 -0.19
C PHE A 37 0.08 8.52 -0.50
N ARG A 38 -0.31 8.39 -1.76
CA ARG A 38 -1.69 8.06 -2.11
C ARG A 38 -2.15 6.77 -1.43
N ALA A 39 -1.33 5.71 -1.49
CA ALA A 39 -1.62 4.44 -0.82
C ALA A 39 -1.54 4.57 0.70
N THR A 40 -0.57 5.34 1.22
CA THR A 40 -0.43 5.56 2.66
C THR A 40 -1.71 6.10 3.27
N PHE A 41 -2.28 7.17 2.71
CA PHE A 41 -3.49 7.80 3.26
C PHE A 41 -4.77 7.02 2.99
N TYR A 42 -4.86 6.37 1.83
CA TYR A 42 -6.00 5.49 1.53
C TYR A 42 -6.07 4.32 2.52
N CYS A 43 -4.96 3.66 2.79
CA CYS A 43 -4.88 2.56 3.75
C CYS A 43 -5.05 3.04 5.19
N LEU A 44 -4.49 4.22 5.54
CA LEU A 44 -4.66 4.83 6.84
C LEU A 44 -6.14 5.10 7.15
N GLY A 45 -6.87 5.70 6.21
CA GLY A 45 -8.30 5.98 6.39
C GLY A 45 -9.14 4.71 6.57
N ALA A 46 -8.80 3.65 5.84
CA ALA A 46 -9.43 2.35 6.01
C ALA A 46 -9.15 1.75 7.40
N TYR A 47 -7.91 1.79 7.87
CA TYR A 47 -7.57 1.26 9.20
C TYR A 47 -8.18 2.11 10.32
N ARG A 48 -8.17 3.45 10.17
CA ARG A 48 -8.82 4.37 11.09
C ARG A 48 -10.31 4.06 11.25
N ARG A 49 -10.99 3.68 10.15
CA ARG A 49 -12.40 3.25 10.22
C ARG A 49 -12.58 1.95 10.99
N LEU A 50 -11.66 1.00 10.90
CA LEU A 50 -11.70 -0.21 11.74
C LEU A 50 -11.61 0.15 13.23
N VAL A 51 -10.71 1.06 13.62
CA VAL A 51 -10.58 1.53 15.01
C VAL A 51 -11.85 2.27 15.47
N GLU A 52 -12.42 3.13 14.61
CA GLU A 52 -13.67 3.81 14.90
C GLU A 52 -14.85 2.86 15.18
N LEU A 53 -14.83 1.70 14.52
CA LEU A 53 -15.85 0.66 14.67
C LEU A 53 -15.50 -0.38 15.76
N GLY A 54 -14.31 -0.31 16.39
CA GLY A 54 -13.83 -1.30 17.35
C GLY A 54 -13.54 -2.67 16.72
N LEU A 55 -13.28 -2.70 15.41
CA LEU A 55 -13.04 -3.93 14.62
C LEU A 55 -11.57 -4.20 14.31
N GLU A 56 -10.65 -3.32 14.73
CA GLU A 56 -9.20 -3.46 14.50
C GLU A 56 -8.63 -4.74 15.12
N LYS A 57 -9.18 -5.19 16.24
CA LYS A 57 -8.79 -6.44 16.94
C LYS A 57 -9.14 -7.72 16.17
N HIS A 58 -10.00 -7.61 15.14
CA HIS A 58 -10.30 -8.72 14.24
C HIS A 58 -9.25 -8.84 13.12
N VAL A 59 -8.33 -7.89 12.99
CA VAL A 59 -7.27 -7.94 11.98
C VAL A 59 -6.22 -8.96 12.42
N ASN A 60 -6.13 -10.05 11.66
CA ASN A 60 -5.19 -11.14 11.91
C ASN A 60 -3.78 -10.81 11.38
N GLU A 61 -3.68 -10.39 10.13
CA GLU A 61 -2.41 -10.04 9.49
C GLU A 61 -2.59 -8.87 8.53
N ILE A 62 -1.61 -7.96 8.50
CA ILE A 62 -1.47 -6.92 7.47
C ILE A 62 -0.33 -7.32 6.55
N THR A 63 -0.60 -7.51 5.25
CA THR A 63 0.45 -7.58 4.23
C THR A 63 0.57 -6.23 3.53
N SER A 64 1.78 -5.75 3.32
CA SER A 64 1.97 -4.39 2.82
C SER A 64 3.12 -4.25 1.82
N VAL A 65 3.02 -3.23 0.97
CA VAL A 65 4.01 -2.87 -0.05
C VAL A 65 4.14 -1.35 -0.15
N SER A 66 5.36 -0.84 -0.27
CA SER A 66 5.69 0.55 -0.61
C SER A 66 4.96 1.56 0.31
N GLY A 67 4.18 2.50 -0.24
CA GLY A 67 3.38 3.45 0.55
C GLY A 67 2.43 2.77 1.54
N GLY A 68 1.89 1.60 1.21
CA GLY A 68 1.12 0.78 2.15
C GLY A 68 1.96 0.31 3.33
N SER A 69 3.27 0.06 3.14
CA SER A 69 4.17 -0.32 4.23
C SER A 69 4.49 0.84 5.16
N ILE A 70 4.44 2.09 4.68
CA ILE A 70 4.56 3.28 5.55
C ILE A 70 3.37 3.32 6.52
N ALA A 71 2.14 3.16 6.01
CA ALA A 71 0.94 3.13 6.85
C ALA A 71 0.93 1.92 7.80
N ALA A 72 1.20 0.71 7.30
CA ALA A 72 1.22 -0.51 8.10
C ALA A 72 2.29 -0.46 9.19
N GLY A 73 3.50 0.00 8.86
CA GLY A 73 4.59 0.14 9.82
C GLY A 73 4.25 1.09 10.97
N ALA A 74 3.60 2.23 10.67
CA ALA A 74 3.14 3.16 11.69
C ALA A 74 2.07 2.55 12.61
N VAL A 75 1.08 1.85 12.01
CA VAL A 75 0.02 1.15 12.76
C VAL A 75 0.61 0.08 13.67
N ILE A 76 1.44 -0.80 13.12
CA ILE A 76 2.03 -1.93 13.88
C ILE A 76 2.99 -1.44 14.96
N SER A 77 3.79 -0.40 14.68
CA SER A 77 4.65 0.19 15.70
C SER A 77 3.85 0.75 16.87
N ALA A 78 2.68 1.32 16.61
CA ALA A 78 1.80 1.79 17.65
C ALA A 78 1.12 0.63 18.40
N LEU A 79 0.63 -0.41 17.72
CA LEU A 79 0.04 -1.61 18.34
C LEU A 79 1.04 -2.37 19.22
N ALA A 80 2.32 -2.38 18.87
CA ALA A 80 3.37 -2.99 19.68
C ALA A 80 3.59 -2.28 21.04
N GLU A 81 3.13 -1.03 21.18
CA GLU A 81 3.09 -0.31 22.47
C GLU A 81 1.84 -0.64 23.29
N GLY A 82 0.84 -1.26 22.69
CA GLY A 82 -0.45 -1.62 23.27
C GLY A 82 -1.62 -1.23 22.39
N ASP A 83 -2.77 -1.81 22.67
CA ASP A 83 -4.02 -1.57 21.94
C ASP A 83 -4.44 -0.11 21.99
N PHE A 84 -5.23 0.30 21.01
CA PHE A 84 -5.79 1.65 20.98
C PHE A 84 -6.96 1.75 21.97
N SER A 85 -6.84 2.67 22.92
CA SER A 85 -7.90 2.90 23.92
C SER A 85 -9.12 3.64 23.34
N SER A 86 -8.94 4.35 22.24
CA SER A 86 -9.97 5.13 21.54
C SER A 86 -9.50 5.54 20.15
N LEU A 87 -10.42 6.06 19.32
CA LEU A 87 -10.10 6.68 18.04
C LEU A 87 -9.14 7.88 18.21
N LEU A 88 -9.33 8.67 19.26
CA LEU A 88 -8.45 9.80 19.56
C LEU A 88 -7.02 9.35 19.90
N ASP A 89 -6.87 8.23 20.58
CA ASP A 89 -5.56 7.64 20.86
C ASP A 89 -4.89 7.17 19.58
N PHE A 90 -5.61 6.51 18.69
CA PHE A 90 -5.13 6.15 17.35
C PHE A 90 -4.71 7.39 16.57
N ASP A 91 -5.54 8.41 16.53
CA ASP A 91 -5.24 9.64 15.79
C ASP A 91 -3.96 10.32 16.31
N ARG A 92 -3.76 10.34 17.62
CA ARG A 92 -2.52 10.89 18.23
C ARG A 92 -1.29 10.05 17.89
N ARG A 93 -1.37 8.72 18.00
CA ARG A 93 -0.22 7.81 17.87
C ARG A 93 0.15 7.50 16.42
N VAL A 94 -0.82 7.55 15.49
CA VAL A 94 -0.65 7.13 14.09
C VAL A 94 -1.03 8.23 13.12
N THR A 95 -2.30 8.68 13.14
CA THR A 95 -2.84 9.58 12.10
C THR A 95 -2.06 10.88 12.01
N THR A 96 -1.82 11.55 13.15
CA THR A 96 -1.11 12.84 13.21
C THR A 96 0.33 12.71 12.68
N LYS A 97 1.04 11.64 13.06
CA LYS A 97 2.43 11.41 12.56
C LYS A 97 2.46 11.25 11.03
N LEU A 98 1.53 10.49 10.48
CA LEU A 98 1.46 10.25 9.03
C LEU A 98 1.00 11.49 8.26
N ILE A 99 0.04 12.27 8.78
CA ILE A 99 -0.35 13.55 8.17
C ILE A 99 0.83 14.52 8.13
N ASN A 100 1.54 14.71 9.24
CA ASN A 100 2.73 15.56 9.29
C ASN A 100 3.80 15.12 8.28
N LEU A 101 4.01 13.80 8.13
CA LEU A 101 4.92 13.25 7.15
C LEU A 101 4.47 13.58 5.72
N GLY A 102 3.17 13.47 5.42
CA GLY A 102 2.63 13.73 4.09
C GLY A 102 2.58 15.20 3.71
N GLN A 103 2.37 16.10 4.68
CA GLN A 103 2.36 17.55 4.44
C GLN A 103 3.79 18.10 4.21
N CYS A 104 4.80 17.46 4.79
CA CYS A 104 6.16 17.85 4.49
C CYS A 104 6.59 17.33 3.11
N ASN A 105 7.44 18.08 2.39
CA ASN A 105 8.06 17.55 1.17
C ASN A 105 9.10 16.50 1.56
N PHE A 106 8.61 15.27 1.81
CA PHE A 106 9.41 14.16 2.33
C PHE A 106 10.55 13.79 1.37
N ARG A 107 10.27 13.79 0.05
CA ARG A 107 11.30 13.59 -0.97
C ARG A 107 12.43 14.61 -0.85
N ARG A 108 12.10 15.88 -0.68
CA ARG A 108 13.11 16.94 -0.47
C ARG A 108 13.93 16.70 0.79
N ARG A 109 13.32 16.25 1.88
CA ARG A 109 14.02 15.91 3.13
C ARG A 109 15.04 14.80 2.93
N ILE A 110 14.66 13.73 2.22
CA ILE A 110 15.58 12.63 1.86
C ILE A 110 16.74 13.17 1.02
N MET A 111 16.46 14.00 0.02
CA MET A 111 17.48 14.55 -0.86
C MET A 111 18.46 15.47 -0.11
N THR A 112 17.97 16.36 0.74
CA THR A 112 18.82 17.29 1.53
C THR A 112 19.63 16.56 2.58
N LYS A 113 19.06 15.51 3.22
CA LYS A 113 19.80 14.63 4.13
C LYS A 113 20.89 13.84 3.41
N ALA A 114 20.61 13.42 2.16
CA ALA A 114 21.60 12.74 1.32
C ALA A 114 22.77 13.65 0.92
N SER A 115 22.50 14.94 0.64
CA SER A 115 23.53 15.92 0.28
C SER A 115 22.97 17.34 0.34
N TRP A 116 23.75 18.25 0.95
CA TRP A 116 23.43 19.68 0.91
C TRP A 116 23.34 20.26 -0.51
N LEU A 117 24.02 19.64 -1.49
CA LEU A 117 23.92 20.02 -2.90
C LEU A 117 22.50 19.93 -3.46
N ALA A 118 21.62 19.16 -2.82
CA ALA A 118 20.21 19.09 -3.21
C ALA A 118 19.48 20.43 -3.06
N TYR A 119 19.94 21.34 -2.22
CA TYR A 119 19.42 22.71 -2.13
C TYR A 119 19.61 23.51 -3.41
N LEU A 120 20.60 23.16 -4.23
CA LEU A 120 20.88 23.83 -5.50
C LEU A 120 19.97 23.36 -6.65
N LEU A 121 19.28 22.22 -6.49
CA LEU A 121 18.45 21.65 -7.57
C LEU A 121 17.46 22.66 -8.21
N PRO A 122 16.69 23.46 -7.47
CA PRO A 122 15.74 24.39 -8.05
C PRO A 122 16.38 25.47 -8.95
N TYR A 123 17.66 25.73 -8.74
CA TYR A 123 18.42 26.78 -9.45
C TYR A 123 19.21 26.27 -10.66
N LEU A 124 19.19 24.94 -10.90
CA LEU A 124 19.94 24.32 -11.99
C LEU A 124 19.04 24.14 -13.23
N PRO A 125 19.62 24.20 -14.45
CA PRO A 125 18.92 23.77 -15.67
C PRO A 125 18.43 22.32 -15.56
N LYS A 126 17.29 21.98 -16.20
CA LYS A 126 16.66 20.65 -16.11
C LYS A 126 17.62 19.47 -16.31
N LEU A 127 18.55 19.59 -17.27
CA LEU A 127 19.53 18.53 -17.56
C LEU A 127 20.49 18.30 -16.37
N GLN A 128 20.93 19.39 -15.74
CA GLN A 128 21.80 19.31 -14.55
C GLN A 128 21.04 18.84 -13.33
N GLN A 129 19.75 19.18 -13.17
CA GLN A 129 18.88 18.63 -12.14
C GLN A 129 18.80 17.10 -12.24
N LEU A 130 18.59 16.56 -13.43
CA LEU A 130 18.52 15.11 -13.67
C LEU A 130 19.86 14.43 -13.39
N ALA A 131 20.96 15.02 -13.82
CA ALA A 131 22.30 14.48 -13.57
C ALA A 131 22.64 14.45 -12.08
N LEU A 132 22.35 15.53 -11.36
CA LEU A 132 22.57 15.60 -9.91
C LEU A 132 21.66 14.64 -9.15
N ALA A 133 20.39 14.57 -9.51
CA ALA A 133 19.45 13.61 -8.90
C ALA A 133 19.93 12.17 -9.10
N ALA A 134 20.39 11.81 -10.31
CA ALA A 134 20.94 10.50 -10.60
C ALA A 134 22.20 10.18 -9.75
N ALA A 135 23.11 11.17 -9.60
CA ALA A 135 24.31 11.02 -8.80
C ALA A 135 24.02 10.89 -7.29
N LEU A 136 22.91 11.46 -6.83
CA LEU A 136 22.47 11.40 -5.43
C LEU A 136 21.74 10.09 -5.06
N ARG A 137 21.25 9.33 -6.01
CA ARG A 137 20.43 8.11 -5.77
C ARG A 137 21.01 7.16 -4.72
N PRO A 138 22.30 6.75 -4.74
CA PRO A 138 22.84 5.86 -3.72
C PRO A 138 22.83 6.49 -2.32
N LYS A 139 23.08 7.79 -2.22
CA LYS A 139 23.04 8.53 -0.96
C LYS A 139 21.61 8.70 -0.46
N MET A 140 20.64 8.93 -1.36
CA MET A 140 19.22 9.00 -1.03
C MET A 140 18.72 7.66 -0.48
N SER A 141 19.14 6.53 -1.03
CA SER A 141 18.76 5.21 -0.53
C SER A 141 19.28 4.94 0.88
N LYS A 142 20.43 5.50 1.26
CA LYS A 142 20.94 5.45 2.63
C LYS A 142 20.22 6.45 3.56
N ALA A 143 19.83 7.61 3.06
CA ALA A 143 19.12 8.63 3.82
C ALA A 143 17.64 8.27 4.06
N PHE A 144 17.03 7.54 3.16
CA PHE A 144 15.59 7.21 3.20
C PHE A 144 15.19 6.51 4.51
N PRO A 145 15.78 5.36 4.92
CA PRO A 145 15.45 4.76 6.20
C PRO A 145 15.75 5.67 7.39
N GLN A 146 16.76 6.52 7.32
CA GLN A 146 17.09 7.44 8.40
C GLN A 146 15.98 8.50 8.60
N VAL A 147 15.47 9.07 7.51
CA VAL A 147 14.38 10.06 7.58
C VAL A 147 13.08 9.39 8.06
N LEU A 148 12.78 8.18 7.60
CA LEU A 148 11.61 7.42 8.10
C LEU A 148 11.74 7.13 9.60
N ASP A 149 12.94 6.78 10.05
CA ASP A 149 13.20 6.48 11.46
C ASP A 149 12.97 7.70 12.35
N GLU A 150 13.50 8.85 11.94
CA GLU A 150 13.35 10.12 12.65
C GLU A 150 11.87 10.57 12.74
N GLU A 151 11.07 10.31 11.68
CA GLU A 151 9.69 10.79 11.61
C GLU A 151 8.68 9.83 12.24
N LEU A 152 8.93 8.50 12.15
CA LEU A 152 7.90 7.52 12.48
C LEU A 152 8.34 6.45 13.49
N PHE A 153 9.60 5.99 13.45
CA PHE A 153 9.94 4.72 14.10
C PHE A 153 10.89 4.85 15.29
N GLU A 154 11.57 5.98 15.45
CA GLU A 154 12.35 6.32 16.67
C GLU A 154 13.37 5.23 17.08
N GLY A 155 14.07 4.65 16.11
CA GLY A 155 15.11 3.63 16.32
C GLY A 155 14.58 2.20 16.50
N ARG A 156 13.28 1.96 16.38
CA ARG A 156 12.69 0.64 16.60
C ARG A 156 13.13 -0.40 15.58
N LYS A 157 13.32 -1.63 16.08
CA LYS A 157 13.71 -2.79 15.29
C LYS A 157 12.50 -3.66 14.93
N MET A 158 12.66 -4.48 13.88
CA MET A 158 11.60 -5.40 13.42
C MET A 158 11.10 -6.31 14.53
N LYS A 159 11.96 -6.79 15.40
CA LYS A 159 11.57 -7.63 16.54
C LYS A 159 10.62 -6.92 17.52
N GLN A 160 10.73 -5.60 17.63
CA GLN A 160 9.86 -4.77 18.47
C GLN A 160 8.51 -4.44 17.78
N ALA A 161 8.30 -4.90 16.55
CA ALA A 161 7.02 -4.80 15.83
C ALA A 161 6.11 -6.01 16.12
N GLU A 162 6.34 -6.75 17.20
CA GLU A 162 5.48 -7.83 17.64
C GLU A 162 4.20 -7.25 18.24
N ALA A 163 3.07 -7.62 17.68
CA ALA A 163 1.73 -7.20 18.10
C ALA A 163 0.74 -8.36 17.89
N ALA A 164 -0.47 -8.24 18.41
CA ALA A 164 -1.54 -9.23 18.19
C ALA A 164 -1.89 -9.36 16.69
N THR A 165 -1.78 -8.27 15.94
CA THR A 165 -1.86 -8.26 14.48
C THR A 165 -0.50 -8.56 13.87
N GLU A 166 -0.36 -9.66 13.13
CA GLU A 166 0.86 -9.95 12.38
C GLU A 166 1.08 -8.95 11.24
N TRP A 167 2.34 -8.73 10.89
CA TRP A 167 2.70 -7.85 9.78
C TRP A 167 3.72 -8.47 8.85
N SER A 168 3.41 -8.46 7.54
CA SER A 168 4.31 -8.83 6.45
C SER A 168 4.66 -7.59 5.62
N CYS A 169 5.86 -7.04 5.79
CA CYS A 169 6.41 -5.97 4.94
C CYS A 169 7.15 -6.61 3.76
N ASN A 170 6.69 -6.34 2.53
CA ASN A 170 7.22 -7.01 1.33
C ASN A 170 8.12 -6.07 0.53
N ALA A 171 9.27 -6.57 0.15
CA ALA A 171 10.23 -5.97 -0.78
C ALA A 171 10.52 -6.94 -1.94
N THR A 172 11.27 -6.48 -2.94
CA THR A 172 11.79 -7.30 -4.04
C THR A 172 13.29 -7.48 -3.87
N CYS A 173 13.77 -8.72 -3.89
CA CYS A 173 15.19 -9.03 -3.87
C CYS A 173 15.72 -9.15 -5.30
N ILE A 174 16.67 -8.27 -5.67
CA ILE A 174 17.26 -8.25 -7.00
C ILE A 174 18.18 -9.45 -7.23
N ASN A 175 18.90 -9.93 -6.20
CA ASN A 175 19.77 -11.09 -6.32
C ASN A 175 19.01 -12.35 -6.73
N THR A 176 17.77 -12.51 -6.24
CA THR A 176 16.97 -13.72 -6.47
C THR A 176 15.85 -13.55 -7.46
N LEU A 177 15.53 -12.30 -7.85
CA LEU A 177 14.37 -11.91 -8.68
C LEU A 177 13.04 -12.38 -8.07
N LYS A 178 12.95 -12.44 -6.75
CA LYS A 178 11.81 -12.94 -6.00
C LYS A 178 11.43 -11.97 -4.88
N ARG A 179 10.23 -12.18 -4.33
CA ARG A 179 9.78 -11.48 -3.14
C ARG A 179 10.74 -11.72 -1.97
N PHE A 180 10.97 -10.66 -1.20
CA PHE A 180 11.60 -10.71 0.11
C PHE A 180 10.63 -10.14 1.15
N ARG A 181 10.54 -10.77 2.33
CA ARG A 181 9.57 -10.41 3.35
C ARG A 181 10.25 -10.19 4.69
N PHE A 182 9.82 -9.14 5.37
CA PHE A 182 10.16 -8.87 6.76
C PHE A 182 8.93 -9.10 7.66
N LYS A 183 9.11 -9.83 8.76
CA LYS A 183 8.17 -9.96 9.89
C LYS A 183 8.89 -9.67 11.20
N SER A 184 8.14 -9.51 12.30
CA SER A 184 8.70 -9.39 13.66
C SER A 184 9.38 -10.67 14.14
N SER A 185 9.09 -11.81 13.54
CA SER A 185 9.66 -13.12 13.85
C SER A 185 10.83 -13.53 12.96
N ASP A 186 10.86 -13.07 11.72
CA ASP A 186 11.80 -13.56 10.71
C ASP A 186 11.90 -12.66 9.46
N ILE A 187 12.95 -12.90 8.69
CA ILE A 187 13.04 -12.50 7.29
C ILE A 187 12.96 -13.74 6.40
N TYR A 188 12.36 -13.60 5.22
CA TYR A 188 12.17 -14.70 4.29
C TYR A 188 12.42 -14.30 2.83
N GLY A 189 13.24 -15.10 2.16
CA GLY A 189 13.43 -15.06 0.70
C GLY A 189 13.22 -16.44 0.09
N TYR A 190 12.47 -16.53 -1.01
CA TYR A 190 12.09 -17.83 -1.61
C TYR A 190 13.26 -18.79 -1.86
N LEU A 191 14.39 -18.28 -2.38
CA LEU A 191 15.59 -19.08 -2.65
C LEU A 191 16.56 -19.16 -1.47
N LEU A 192 16.39 -18.30 -0.46
CA LEU A 192 17.30 -18.22 0.69
C LEU A 192 16.76 -19.03 1.87
N GLY A 193 15.43 -19.11 1.99
CA GLY A 193 14.76 -19.65 3.15
C GLY A 193 14.42 -18.59 4.18
N ARG A 194 14.34 -18.98 5.46
CA ARG A 194 13.95 -18.15 6.60
C ARG A 194 15.11 -17.94 7.56
N SER A 195 15.30 -16.72 8.03
CA SER A 195 16.21 -16.40 9.14
C SER A 195 15.47 -15.68 10.25
N SER A 196 15.65 -16.14 11.50
CA SER A 196 15.13 -15.47 12.71
C SER A 196 16.12 -14.45 13.29
N ASP A 197 17.27 -14.28 12.68
CA ASP A 197 18.27 -13.31 13.09
C ASP A 197 17.91 -11.92 12.52
N ILE A 198 17.11 -11.18 13.27
CA ILE A 198 16.50 -9.90 12.86
C ILE A 198 16.66 -8.76 13.88
N ASP A 199 17.39 -9.00 14.97
CA ASP A 199 17.48 -8.08 16.12
C ASP A 199 18.09 -6.71 15.76
N ASP A 200 18.90 -6.67 14.72
CA ASP A 200 19.55 -5.46 14.22
C ASP A 200 18.76 -4.71 13.14
N ILE A 201 17.72 -5.34 12.54
CA ILE A 201 16.99 -4.76 11.39
C ILE A 201 16.02 -3.67 11.86
N PRO A 202 16.21 -2.38 11.49
CA PRO A 202 15.24 -1.33 11.80
C PRO A 202 13.92 -1.52 11.05
N ILE A 203 12.80 -1.14 11.68
CA ILE A 203 11.50 -1.04 10.98
C ILE A 203 11.62 -0.08 9.79
N ALA A 204 12.27 1.07 10.00
CA ALA A 204 12.53 2.06 8.97
C ALA A 204 13.26 1.48 7.74
N PHE A 205 14.21 0.56 7.96
CA PHE A 205 14.90 -0.12 6.86
C PHE A 205 13.95 -1.03 6.06
N ALA A 206 13.15 -1.84 6.74
CA ALA A 206 12.19 -2.74 6.08
C ALA A 206 11.16 -1.94 5.25
N VAL A 207 10.62 -0.85 5.82
CA VAL A 207 9.69 0.06 5.13
C VAL A 207 10.37 0.75 3.95
N ALA A 208 11.59 1.28 4.13
CA ALA A 208 12.33 1.91 3.05
C ALA A 208 12.66 0.93 1.91
N ALA A 209 13.07 -0.31 2.23
CA ALA A 209 13.31 -1.36 1.23
C ALA A 209 12.04 -1.70 0.44
N SER A 210 10.90 -1.77 1.15
CA SER A 210 9.58 -1.98 0.55
C SER A 210 9.13 -0.83 -0.37
N ALA A 211 9.62 0.41 -0.13
CA ALA A 211 9.21 1.63 -0.84
C ALA A 211 10.30 2.24 -1.72
N ALA A 212 11.42 1.55 -1.93
CA ALA A 212 12.54 2.02 -2.75
C ALA A 212 12.26 1.84 -4.24
N TYR A 213 11.39 2.68 -4.81
CA TYR A 213 11.02 2.63 -6.22
C TYR A 213 12.26 2.83 -7.13
N PRO A 214 12.52 1.92 -8.12
CA PRO A 214 13.80 1.84 -8.84
C PRO A 214 14.22 3.10 -9.59
N VAL A 215 13.29 3.94 -10.02
CA VAL A 215 13.59 5.19 -10.72
C VAL A 215 14.10 6.25 -9.74
N GLY A 216 13.54 6.29 -8.52
CA GLY A 216 13.90 7.28 -7.49
C GLY A 216 15.09 6.88 -6.62
N PHE A 217 15.25 5.59 -6.35
CA PHE A 217 16.23 5.05 -5.40
C PHE A 217 17.13 4.00 -6.04
N ALA A 218 18.35 3.90 -5.55
CA ALA A 218 19.15 2.70 -5.73
C ALA A 218 18.65 1.60 -4.77
N PRO A 219 18.88 0.31 -5.06
CA PRO A 219 18.54 -0.75 -4.13
C PRO A 219 19.17 -0.56 -2.76
N LEU A 220 18.43 -0.91 -1.70
CA LEU A 220 18.97 -0.92 -0.35
C LEU A 220 19.77 -2.20 -0.11
N GLU A 221 20.90 -2.08 0.57
CA GLU A 221 21.76 -3.20 0.89
C GLU A 221 21.42 -3.76 2.28
N LEU A 222 21.09 -5.05 2.35
CA LEU A 222 20.96 -5.80 3.60
C LEU A 222 22.14 -6.76 3.71
N ASP A 223 22.94 -6.60 4.76
CA ASP A 223 23.99 -7.54 5.09
C ASP A 223 23.39 -8.86 5.62
N VAL A 224 23.79 -9.97 5.01
CA VAL A 224 23.27 -11.30 5.36
C VAL A 224 24.40 -12.33 5.53
N GLU A 225 25.66 -11.91 5.49
CA GLU A 225 26.83 -12.80 5.57
C GLU A 225 26.82 -13.63 6.87
N ALA A 226 26.53 -12.98 8.00
CA ALA A 226 26.48 -13.62 9.30
C ALA A 226 25.15 -14.31 9.63
N ARG A 227 24.12 -14.19 8.77
CA ARG A 227 22.78 -14.70 9.06
C ARG A 227 22.61 -16.15 8.62
N GLU A 228 22.05 -16.96 9.51
CA GLU A 228 21.65 -18.33 9.17
C GLU A 228 20.27 -18.34 8.49
N PHE A 229 20.22 -18.87 7.27
CA PHE A 229 18.97 -19.15 6.56
C PHE A 229 18.68 -20.65 6.58
N ARG A 230 17.46 -21.01 6.98
CA ARG A 230 16.98 -22.41 6.98
C ARG A 230 16.07 -22.63 5.78
N ASP A 231 16.36 -23.64 4.99
CA ASP A 231 15.47 -24.07 3.90
C ASP A 231 14.15 -24.59 4.50
N LEU A 232 13.03 -24.04 4.05
CA LEU A 232 11.70 -24.44 4.51
C LEU A 232 11.13 -25.65 3.77
N TYR A 233 11.67 -25.98 2.62
CA TYR A 233 11.07 -26.96 1.72
C TYR A 233 11.87 -28.25 1.58
N GLY A 234 13.06 -28.35 2.17
CA GLY A 234 13.90 -29.53 2.12
C GLY A 234 14.23 -29.98 0.69
N THR A 235 14.33 -29.04 -0.24
CA THR A 235 14.44 -29.34 -1.67
C THR A 235 15.77 -29.98 -2.04
N GLY A 236 16.68 -30.19 -1.07
CA GLY A 236 17.97 -30.85 -1.26
C GLY A 236 18.91 -30.15 -2.27
N THR A 237 18.47 -29.07 -2.87
CA THR A 237 19.33 -28.22 -3.68
C THR A 237 20.38 -27.62 -2.76
N GLN A 238 21.66 -27.84 -3.08
CA GLN A 238 22.78 -27.18 -2.41
C GLN A 238 22.39 -25.71 -2.20
N LYS A 239 22.35 -25.25 -0.93
CA LYS A 239 22.17 -23.83 -0.64
C LYS A 239 23.17 -23.09 -1.53
N PRO A 240 22.73 -22.19 -2.42
CA PRO A 240 23.69 -21.29 -3.03
C PRO A 240 24.41 -20.62 -1.87
N GLU A 241 25.73 -20.49 -1.94
CA GLU A 241 26.48 -19.70 -0.96
C GLU A 241 25.73 -18.40 -0.77
N ASN A 242 25.28 -18.11 0.47
CA ASN A 242 24.53 -16.89 0.73
C ASN A 242 25.37 -15.71 0.27
N PRO A 243 24.85 -14.83 -0.57
CA PRO A 243 25.59 -13.63 -0.92
C PRO A 243 25.86 -12.85 0.38
N ALA A 244 27.02 -12.19 0.50
CA ALA A 244 27.28 -11.36 1.67
C ALA A 244 26.23 -10.27 1.86
N LYS A 245 25.64 -9.80 0.74
CA LYS A 245 24.62 -8.73 0.74
C LYS A 245 23.46 -9.05 -0.19
N LEU A 246 22.25 -8.69 0.24
CA LEU A 246 21.07 -8.65 -0.59
C LEU A 246 20.80 -7.20 -1.04
N TYR A 247 20.40 -7.06 -2.30
CA TYR A 247 19.97 -5.79 -2.88
C TYR A 247 18.45 -5.79 -2.98
N LEU A 248 17.82 -4.93 -2.17
CA LEU A 248 16.36 -4.86 -2.03
C LEU A 248 15.81 -3.59 -2.70
N THR A 249 14.71 -3.72 -3.40
CA THR A 249 13.98 -2.62 -4.02
C THR A 249 12.49 -2.74 -3.74
N ASP A 250 11.70 -1.77 -4.19
CA ASP A 250 10.26 -1.67 -3.96
C ASP A 250 9.56 -3.02 -4.19
N GLY A 251 8.72 -3.39 -3.24
CA GLY A 251 7.95 -4.62 -3.29
C GLY A 251 6.99 -4.68 -4.49
N GLY A 252 6.55 -3.53 -4.98
CA GLY A 252 5.69 -3.41 -6.16
C GLY A 252 6.31 -3.90 -7.44
N VAL A 253 7.64 -3.98 -7.51
CA VAL A 253 8.34 -4.57 -8.67
C VAL A 253 7.98 -6.05 -8.83
N TYR A 254 7.78 -6.78 -7.74
CA TYR A 254 7.38 -8.18 -7.77
C TYR A 254 5.86 -8.36 -7.64
N ASP A 255 5.23 -7.71 -6.66
CA ASP A 255 3.79 -7.80 -6.39
C ASP A 255 3.31 -6.54 -5.65
N ASN A 256 2.75 -5.58 -6.39
CA ASN A 256 2.31 -4.30 -5.82
C ASN A 256 1.12 -4.43 -4.84
N LEU A 257 0.45 -5.58 -4.82
CA LEU A 257 -0.61 -5.88 -3.86
C LEU A 257 -0.08 -6.58 -2.61
N GLY A 258 1.12 -7.17 -2.66
CA GLY A 258 1.66 -7.99 -1.57
C GLY A 258 0.81 -9.22 -1.27
N SER A 259 0.03 -9.67 -2.24
CA SER A 259 -1.05 -10.64 -2.06
C SER A 259 -0.59 -12.10 -2.02
N GLU A 260 0.59 -12.40 -2.52
CA GLU A 260 1.02 -13.78 -2.78
C GLU A 260 0.94 -14.70 -1.54
N SER A 261 1.33 -14.21 -0.36
CA SER A 261 1.25 -15.01 0.87
C SER A 261 -0.17 -15.23 1.35
N MET A 262 -1.11 -14.37 0.93
CA MET A 262 -2.50 -14.37 1.40
C MET A 262 -3.44 -15.18 0.51
N LEU A 263 -3.06 -15.46 -0.75
CA LEU A 263 -3.93 -16.17 -1.72
C LEU A 263 -4.43 -17.53 -1.22
N LYS A 264 -3.64 -18.22 -0.38
CA LYS A 264 -3.99 -19.53 0.18
C LYS A 264 -4.46 -19.47 1.64
N SER A 265 -4.55 -18.27 2.22
CA SER A 265 -5.02 -18.10 3.58
C SER A 265 -6.52 -18.47 3.68
N PRO A 266 -6.94 -19.22 4.69
CA PRO A 266 -8.37 -19.45 4.94
C PRO A 266 -9.07 -18.19 5.48
N VAL A 267 -8.32 -17.22 5.98
CA VAL A 267 -8.84 -15.95 6.50
C VAL A 267 -9.15 -15.00 5.35
N PRO A 268 -10.34 -14.39 5.29
CA PRO A 268 -10.71 -13.44 4.25
C PRO A 268 -9.71 -12.29 4.13
N LEU A 269 -9.33 -11.92 2.91
CA LEU A 269 -8.45 -10.80 2.61
C LEU A 269 -9.25 -9.62 2.06
N LEU A 270 -9.16 -8.47 2.73
CA LEU A 270 -9.62 -7.18 2.24
C LEU A 270 -8.41 -6.44 1.64
N MET A 271 -8.30 -6.44 0.32
CA MET A 271 -7.19 -5.82 -0.40
C MET A 271 -7.49 -4.35 -0.71
N LEU A 272 -6.82 -3.45 -0.01
CA LEU A 272 -6.85 -2.01 -0.27
C LEU A 272 -5.87 -1.69 -1.40
N ASP A 273 -6.40 -1.61 -2.60
CA ASP A 273 -5.64 -1.45 -3.83
C ASP A 273 -5.63 0.01 -4.28
N ALA A 274 -4.55 0.71 -3.98
CA ALA A 274 -4.30 2.09 -4.36
C ALA A 274 -3.43 2.22 -5.62
N SER A 275 -3.33 1.20 -6.46
CA SER A 275 -2.51 1.23 -7.70
C SER A 275 -3.01 2.29 -8.70
N GLY A 276 -4.22 2.81 -8.51
CA GLY A 276 -4.76 3.95 -9.25
C GLY A 276 -5.40 3.62 -10.59
N ALA A 277 -5.75 4.68 -11.31
CA ALA A 277 -6.30 4.60 -12.67
C ALA A 277 -5.19 4.28 -13.68
N SER A 278 -5.60 3.77 -14.83
CA SER A 278 -4.70 3.61 -15.97
C SER A 278 -4.03 4.93 -16.31
N GLN A 279 -2.74 4.90 -16.60
CA GLN A 279 -2.00 6.08 -17.08
C GLN A 279 -2.69 6.67 -18.33
N PRO A 280 -2.74 8.00 -18.48
CA PRO A 280 -3.32 8.62 -19.67
C PRO A 280 -2.62 8.13 -20.94
N LEU A 281 -3.35 8.17 -22.05
CA LEU A 281 -2.76 7.88 -23.37
C LEU A 281 -1.58 8.82 -23.60
N TRP A 282 -0.49 8.24 -24.04
CA TRP A 282 0.70 9.02 -24.41
C TRP A 282 0.61 9.40 -25.89
N ASP A 283 0.56 10.66 -26.17
CA ASP A 283 0.49 11.22 -27.54
C ASP A 283 1.77 11.91 -27.98
N ASN A 284 2.79 11.94 -27.13
CA ASN A 284 4.04 12.61 -27.41
C ASN A 284 4.98 11.75 -28.28
N SER A 285 5.33 12.21 -29.46
CA SER A 285 6.22 11.55 -30.41
C SER A 285 7.71 11.57 -29.99
N HIS A 286 8.09 12.40 -29.00
CA HIS A 286 9.48 12.57 -28.57
C HIS A 286 9.67 12.10 -27.12
N MET A 287 9.99 10.81 -26.94
CA MET A 287 10.38 10.26 -25.66
C MET A 287 11.89 10.27 -25.46
N SER A 288 12.36 10.72 -24.30
CA SER A 288 13.73 10.42 -23.87
C SER A 288 13.89 8.92 -23.55
N LYS A 289 15.10 8.40 -23.66
CA LYS A 289 15.40 6.99 -23.34
C LYS A 289 14.97 6.62 -21.90
N LEU A 290 15.09 7.55 -20.97
CA LEU A 290 14.72 7.35 -19.56
C LEU A 290 13.19 7.27 -19.41
N GLU A 291 12.44 8.15 -20.06
CA GLU A 291 10.97 8.11 -20.06
C GLU A 291 10.44 6.82 -20.69
N LEU A 292 11.04 6.39 -21.82
CA LEU A 292 10.70 5.11 -22.46
C LEU A 292 10.97 3.92 -21.52
N ALA A 293 12.12 3.89 -20.86
CA ALA A 293 12.47 2.84 -19.91
C ALA A 293 11.51 2.80 -18.72
N ASN A 294 11.15 3.96 -18.16
CA ASN A 294 10.20 4.07 -17.06
C ASN A 294 8.80 3.61 -17.48
N ARG A 295 8.34 4.01 -18.67
CA ARG A 295 7.03 3.59 -19.18
C ARG A 295 6.99 2.09 -19.50
N THR A 296 8.08 1.53 -20.02
CA THR A 296 8.21 0.09 -20.24
C THR A 296 8.15 -0.68 -18.92
N LEU A 297 8.82 -0.20 -17.88
CA LEU A 297 8.72 -0.76 -16.53
C LEU A 297 7.28 -0.68 -16.01
N ALA A 298 6.61 0.45 -16.19
CA ALA A 298 5.21 0.63 -15.77
C ALA A 298 4.28 -0.39 -16.43
N VAL A 299 4.47 -0.72 -17.72
CA VAL A 299 3.69 -1.78 -18.39
C VAL A 299 3.84 -3.11 -17.67
N GLY A 300 5.05 -3.50 -17.30
CA GLY A 300 5.31 -4.75 -16.56
C GLY A 300 4.63 -4.75 -15.19
N LEU A 301 4.73 -3.65 -14.44
CA LEU A 301 4.11 -3.50 -13.13
C LEU A 301 2.58 -3.56 -13.21
N ASP A 302 1.98 -2.88 -14.19
CA ASP A 302 0.52 -2.90 -14.40
C ASP A 302 0.02 -4.30 -14.76
N GLN A 303 0.77 -5.05 -15.60
CA GLN A 303 0.41 -6.43 -15.94
C GLN A 303 0.45 -7.34 -14.70
N VAL A 304 1.47 -7.21 -13.83
CA VAL A 304 1.54 -7.96 -12.58
C VAL A 304 0.34 -7.65 -11.68
N VAL A 305 0.01 -6.38 -11.49
CA VAL A 305 -1.17 -5.95 -10.70
C VAL A 305 -2.45 -6.52 -11.28
N TYR A 306 -2.63 -6.44 -12.60
CA TYR A 306 -3.81 -6.96 -13.29
C TYR A 306 -3.97 -8.48 -13.10
N LEU A 307 -2.89 -9.24 -13.26
CA LEU A 307 -2.90 -10.69 -13.06
C LEU A 307 -3.18 -11.06 -11.59
N ARG A 308 -2.60 -10.35 -10.62
CA ARG A 308 -2.87 -10.54 -9.19
C ARG A 308 -4.33 -10.23 -8.84
N ARG A 309 -4.90 -9.16 -9.39
CA ARG A 309 -6.34 -8.85 -9.25
C ARG A 309 -7.22 -10.00 -9.75
N ARG A 310 -6.88 -10.60 -10.89
CA ARG A 310 -7.63 -11.75 -11.43
C ARG A 310 -7.56 -12.95 -10.49
N LEU A 311 -6.37 -13.29 -9.98
CA LEU A 311 -6.19 -14.38 -9.01
C LEU A 311 -7.01 -14.14 -7.73
N LEU A 312 -6.99 -12.92 -7.18
CA LEU A 312 -7.79 -12.56 -6.01
C LEU A 312 -9.29 -12.65 -6.29
N PHE A 313 -9.73 -12.30 -7.50
CA PHE A 313 -11.14 -12.39 -7.89
C PHE A 313 -11.64 -13.85 -7.99
N GLU A 314 -10.77 -14.77 -8.40
CA GLU A 314 -11.12 -16.20 -8.50
C GLU A 314 -11.29 -16.85 -7.12
N VAL A 315 -10.63 -16.30 -6.08
CA VAL A 315 -10.76 -16.79 -4.71
C VAL A 315 -11.89 -16.05 -4.01
N LYS A 316 -13.05 -16.69 -3.89
CA LYS A 316 -14.34 -16.10 -3.45
C LYS A 316 -14.31 -15.42 -2.08
N GLN A 317 -13.39 -15.80 -1.19
CA GLN A 317 -13.25 -15.22 0.14
C GLN A 317 -12.48 -13.89 0.17
N HIS A 318 -11.89 -13.47 -0.95
CA HIS A 318 -11.12 -12.24 -1.04
C HIS A 318 -11.93 -11.12 -1.67
N GLN A 319 -11.81 -9.91 -1.12
CA GLN A 319 -12.45 -8.71 -1.64
C GLN A 319 -11.40 -7.67 -2.02
N GLN A 320 -11.61 -7.04 -3.17
CA GLN A 320 -10.75 -5.99 -3.69
C GLN A 320 -11.42 -4.64 -3.56
N LEU A 321 -10.76 -3.73 -2.85
CA LEU A 321 -11.20 -2.36 -2.61
C LEU A 321 -10.34 -1.43 -3.46
N ILE A 322 -10.61 -1.41 -4.77
CA ILE A 322 -9.77 -0.73 -5.76
C ILE A 322 -10.07 0.76 -5.76
N LEU A 323 -9.03 1.57 -5.64
CA LEU A 323 -9.12 3.03 -5.78
C LEU A 323 -9.64 3.39 -7.19
N GLY A 324 -10.59 4.33 -7.28
CA GLY A 324 -11.20 4.73 -8.54
C GLY A 324 -12.22 3.75 -9.12
N ARG A 325 -12.68 2.74 -8.34
CA ARG A 325 -13.66 1.77 -8.81
C ARG A 325 -14.63 1.33 -7.70
N GLY A 326 -15.90 1.35 -8.00
CA GLY A 326 -16.93 0.72 -7.18
C GLY A 326 -17.69 1.63 -6.23
N LEU A 327 -17.36 2.91 -6.13
CA LEU A 327 -18.06 3.84 -5.22
C LEU A 327 -19.56 3.96 -5.58
N GLY A 328 -19.93 3.89 -6.85
CA GLY A 328 -21.33 3.90 -7.27
C GLY A 328 -22.19 2.83 -6.58
N LYS A 329 -21.69 1.58 -6.52
CA LYS A 329 -22.38 0.48 -5.81
C LYS A 329 -22.47 0.72 -4.29
N ILE A 330 -21.44 1.32 -3.71
CA ILE A 330 -21.44 1.67 -2.28
C ILE A 330 -22.48 2.73 -1.98
N ILE A 331 -22.60 3.74 -2.84
CA ILE A 331 -23.59 4.80 -2.72
C ILE A 331 -25.02 4.22 -2.87
N GLU A 332 -25.25 3.33 -3.82
CA GLU A 332 -26.53 2.62 -3.98
C GLU A 332 -26.91 1.85 -2.70
N TYR A 333 -25.97 1.09 -2.16
CA TYR A 333 -26.13 0.36 -0.90
C TYR A 333 -26.60 1.25 0.25
N TRP A 334 -25.95 2.42 0.42
CA TRP A 334 -26.30 3.36 1.49
C TRP A 334 -27.61 4.10 1.23
N ARG A 335 -27.94 4.38 -0.04
CA ARG A 335 -29.21 5.00 -0.43
C ARG A 335 -30.41 4.08 -0.10
N GLU A 336 -30.29 2.79 -0.40
CA GLU A 336 -31.30 1.78 -0.06
C GLU A 336 -31.55 1.69 1.45
N ARG A 337 -30.57 2.04 2.26
CA ARG A 337 -30.66 2.09 3.74
C ARG A 337 -31.07 3.44 4.29
N GLY A 338 -31.62 4.31 3.46
CA GLY A 338 -32.23 5.57 3.86
C GLY A 338 -31.26 6.74 4.05
N THR A 339 -29.99 6.64 3.67
CA THR A 339 -29.07 7.77 3.67
C THR A 339 -29.49 8.75 2.58
N ARG A 340 -29.97 9.94 2.98
CA ARG A 340 -30.44 10.99 2.08
C ARG A 340 -29.41 12.11 1.95
N GLY A 341 -29.51 12.93 0.89
CA GLY A 341 -28.70 14.15 0.71
C GLY A 341 -27.29 13.91 0.17
N MET A 342 -26.98 12.71 -0.27
CA MET A 342 -25.70 12.44 -0.95
C MET A 342 -25.72 13.02 -2.37
N ASN A 343 -24.78 13.90 -2.68
CA ASN A 343 -24.51 14.30 -4.05
C ASN A 343 -23.66 13.24 -4.75
N MET A 344 -24.30 12.39 -5.56
CA MET A 344 -23.68 11.29 -6.28
C MET A 344 -22.52 11.77 -7.16
N GLU A 345 -22.71 12.87 -7.86
CA GLU A 345 -21.73 13.44 -8.77
C GLU A 345 -20.46 13.84 -8.02
N GLN A 346 -20.59 14.58 -6.93
CA GLN A 346 -19.46 14.97 -6.08
C GLN A 346 -18.69 13.75 -5.55
N LEU A 347 -19.39 12.72 -5.08
CA LEU A 347 -18.75 11.51 -4.56
C LEU A 347 -17.95 10.78 -5.63
N LEU A 348 -18.50 10.68 -6.85
CA LEU A 348 -17.80 10.05 -7.98
C LEU A 348 -16.62 10.91 -8.46
N GLN A 349 -16.74 12.24 -8.43
CA GLN A 349 -15.62 13.13 -8.73
C GLN A 349 -14.49 12.97 -7.72
N VAL A 350 -14.78 12.87 -6.43
CA VAL A 350 -13.77 12.60 -5.40
C VAL A 350 -13.08 11.25 -5.63
N GLU A 351 -13.83 10.20 -6.03
CA GLU A 351 -13.22 8.92 -6.37
C GLU A 351 -12.24 9.03 -7.56
N GLN A 352 -12.63 9.75 -8.61
CA GLN A 352 -11.79 9.98 -9.78
C GLN A 352 -10.54 10.81 -9.42
N LEU A 353 -10.74 11.88 -8.64
CA LEU A 353 -9.67 12.71 -8.12
C LEU A 353 -8.64 11.87 -7.34
N CYS A 354 -9.08 11.10 -6.36
CA CYS A 354 -8.21 10.23 -5.58
C CYS A 354 -7.42 9.25 -6.47
N ALA A 355 -8.04 8.73 -7.54
CA ALA A 355 -7.38 7.83 -8.47
C ALA A 355 -6.34 8.53 -9.36
N ALA A 356 -6.53 9.82 -9.65
CA ALA A 356 -5.63 10.64 -10.45
C ALA A 356 -4.47 11.24 -9.64
N LEU A 357 -4.56 11.28 -8.30
CA LEU A 357 -3.50 11.82 -7.46
C LEU A 357 -2.17 11.10 -7.70
N ARG A 358 -1.10 11.88 -7.61
CA ARG A 358 0.28 11.40 -7.78
C ARG A 358 0.66 10.31 -6.76
N THR A 359 1.68 9.54 -7.09
CA THR A 359 2.20 8.46 -6.23
C THR A 359 3.57 8.77 -5.63
N ASP A 360 4.11 9.95 -5.87
CA ASP A 360 5.40 10.35 -5.30
C ASP A 360 5.30 10.69 -3.81
N MET A 361 6.42 11.02 -3.21
CA MET A 361 6.52 11.39 -1.79
C MET A 361 6.73 12.89 -1.62
N ASP A 362 6.18 13.70 -2.53
CA ASP A 362 6.12 15.16 -2.39
C ASP A 362 5.03 15.56 -1.39
N GLY A 363 4.98 16.81 -0.96
CA GLY A 363 3.98 17.27 0.00
C GLY A 363 2.55 17.15 -0.56
N PHE A 364 1.67 16.58 0.23
CA PHE A 364 0.23 16.47 -0.04
C PHE A 364 -0.53 17.58 0.68
N HIS A 365 -1.55 18.13 0.04
CA HIS A 365 -2.44 19.08 0.67
C HIS A 365 -3.45 18.39 1.59
N ASP A 366 -3.96 19.11 2.58
CA ASP A 366 -4.93 18.58 3.56
C ASP A 366 -6.14 17.93 2.87
N VAL A 367 -6.67 18.60 1.85
CA VAL A 367 -7.81 18.10 1.06
C VAL A 367 -7.50 16.76 0.35
N GLU A 368 -6.29 16.60 -0.19
CA GLU A 368 -5.86 15.33 -0.81
C GLU A 368 -5.83 14.20 0.22
N ILE A 369 -5.27 14.48 1.39
CA ILE A 369 -5.16 13.53 2.50
C ILE A 369 -6.56 13.14 2.99
N GLU A 370 -7.42 14.12 3.24
CA GLU A 370 -8.78 13.90 3.74
C GLU A 370 -9.62 13.07 2.76
N TYR A 371 -9.55 13.37 1.46
CA TYR A 371 -10.30 12.60 0.45
C TYR A 371 -9.81 11.16 0.33
N LEU A 372 -8.50 10.94 0.37
CA LEU A 372 -7.94 9.59 0.35
C LEU A 372 -8.34 8.79 1.60
N MET A 373 -8.24 9.39 2.77
CA MET A 373 -8.66 8.76 4.03
C MET A 373 -10.15 8.46 4.04
N TRP A 374 -10.98 9.40 3.59
CA TRP A 374 -12.42 9.20 3.48
C TRP A 374 -12.75 8.04 2.53
N LEU A 375 -12.14 8.01 1.35
CA LEU A 375 -12.41 6.95 0.37
C LEU A 375 -11.99 5.57 0.89
N GLY A 376 -10.85 5.48 1.59
CA GLY A 376 -10.42 4.26 2.28
C GLY A 376 -11.44 3.80 3.32
N ALA A 377 -11.90 4.73 4.16
CA ALA A 377 -12.91 4.48 5.19
C ALA A 377 -14.25 3.98 4.62
N VAL A 378 -14.75 4.62 3.56
CA VAL A 378 -16.02 4.23 2.91
C VAL A 378 -15.93 2.84 2.29
N LYS A 379 -14.82 2.54 1.63
CA LYS A 379 -14.66 1.25 0.94
C LYS A 379 -14.52 0.10 1.91
N ILE A 380 -13.75 0.26 2.98
CA ILE A 380 -13.62 -0.81 3.98
C ILE A 380 -14.91 -0.98 4.78
N ASP A 381 -15.60 0.09 5.12
CA ASP A 381 -16.90 0.04 5.82
C ASP A 381 -17.92 -0.81 5.04
N TYR A 382 -18.03 -0.56 3.73
CA TYR A 382 -18.89 -1.35 2.87
C TYR A 382 -18.50 -2.82 2.81
N ALA A 383 -17.20 -3.12 2.65
CA ALA A 383 -16.70 -4.49 2.59
C ALA A 383 -16.97 -5.26 3.89
N LEU A 384 -16.76 -4.60 5.04
CA LEU A 384 -17.06 -5.19 6.35
C LEU A 384 -18.53 -5.52 6.53
N ARG A 385 -19.45 -4.65 6.06
CA ARG A 385 -20.90 -4.92 6.13
C ARG A 385 -21.33 -6.12 5.32
N LEU A 386 -20.65 -6.37 4.20
CA LEU A 386 -20.88 -7.58 3.39
C LEU A 386 -20.28 -8.84 4.04
N LEU A 387 -19.15 -8.68 4.72
CA LEU A 387 -18.43 -9.79 5.34
C LEU A 387 -19.01 -10.18 6.70
N LEU A 388 -19.48 -9.20 7.48
CA LEU A 388 -19.98 -9.34 8.85
C LEU A 388 -21.44 -8.87 8.96
N PRO A 389 -22.40 -9.50 8.26
CA PRO A 389 -23.79 -9.03 8.23
C PRO A 389 -24.48 -9.11 9.58
N GLY A 390 -24.03 -9.98 10.48
CA GLY A 390 -24.56 -10.15 11.85
C GLY A 390 -23.97 -9.17 12.88
N ASN A 391 -23.02 -8.31 12.51
CA ASN A 391 -22.44 -7.36 13.46
C ASN A 391 -23.35 -6.14 13.60
N GLU A 392 -24.13 -6.07 14.69
CA GLU A 392 -25.14 -5.01 14.92
C GLU A 392 -24.52 -3.61 15.01
N GLN A 393 -23.40 -3.45 15.71
CA GLN A 393 -22.73 -2.16 15.86
C GLN A 393 -22.32 -1.61 14.49
N LEU A 394 -21.76 -2.45 13.64
CA LEU A 394 -21.38 -2.09 12.28
C LEU A 394 -22.63 -1.74 11.45
N GLN A 395 -23.69 -2.56 11.52
CA GLN A 395 -24.91 -2.31 10.73
C GLN A 395 -25.63 -1.02 11.15
N GLN A 396 -25.53 -0.61 12.40
CA GLN A 396 -26.13 0.64 12.94
C GLN A 396 -25.24 1.86 12.73
N SER A 397 -23.96 1.69 12.44
CA SER A 397 -23.03 2.81 12.24
C SER A 397 -23.38 3.60 10.96
N LYS A 398 -23.08 4.90 10.97
CA LYS A 398 -23.33 5.78 9.80
C LYS A 398 -22.19 5.64 8.77
N MET A 399 -22.52 5.91 7.52
CA MET A 399 -21.51 6.08 6.46
C MET A 399 -20.52 7.19 6.89
N PRO A 400 -19.20 7.01 6.65
CA PRO A 400 -18.23 8.07 6.85
C PRO A 400 -18.63 9.34 6.10
N LYS A 401 -18.66 10.48 6.82
CA LYS A 401 -19.04 11.77 6.23
C LYS A 401 -17.95 12.21 5.24
N LEU A 402 -18.36 12.63 4.04
CA LEU A 402 -17.44 13.27 3.11
C LEU A 402 -16.90 14.56 3.76
N PRO A 403 -15.57 14.81 3.69
CA PRO A 403 -15.00 16.11 4.01
C PRO A 403 -15.61 17.23 3.16
N ASP A 404 -15.39 18.47 3.54
CA ASP A 404 -15.92 19.61 2.80
C ASP A 404 -15.39 19.58 1.35
N TYR A 405 -16.32 19.66 0.39
CA TYR A 405 -16.00 19.52 -1.02
C TYR A 405 -15.41 20.81 -1.59
N ASP A 406 -14.15 20.77 -2.02
CA ASP A 406 -13.48 21.87 -2.70
C ASP A 406 -13.55 21.69 -4.24
N ALA A 407 -14.50 22.39 -4.87
CA ALA A 407 -14.72 22.33 -6.29
C ALA A 407 -13.53 22.93 -7.09
N GLY A 408 -12.86 23.96 -6.56
CA GLY A 408 -11.72 24.60 -7.22
C GLY A 408 -10.52 23.66 -7.27
N PHE A 409 -10.24 22.97 -6.15
CA PHE A 409 -9.19 21.98 -6.09
C PHE A 409 -9.50 20.77 -7.00
N ALA A 410 -10.74 20.28 -7.01
CA ALA A 410 -11.13 19.16 -7.85
C ALA A 410 -10.95 19.46 -9.34
N THR A 411 -11.33 20.66 -9.79
CA THR A 411 -11.12 21.11 -11.17
C THR A 411 -9.62 21.19 -11.51
N ALA A 412 -8.81 21.78 -10.64
CA ALA A 412 -7.37 21.94 -10.89
C ALA A 412 -6.58 20.64 -10.99
N VAL A 413 -7.08 19.53 -10.43
CA VAL A 413 -6.41 18.22 -10.49
C VAL A 413 -6.91 17.37 -11.66
N LEU A 414 -8.18 17.55 -12.09
CA LEU A 414 -8.78 16.72 -13.16
C LEU A 414 -8.61 17.32 -14.56
N GLU A 415 -8.32 18.61 -14.67
CA GLU A 415 -7.90 19.29 -15.92
C GLU A 415 -6.38 19.14 -16.15
#